data_c22f4872a33443bffe6e8cfd4e7f4cb0
#
_entry.id   c22f4872a33443bffe6e8cfd4e7f4cb0
#
_cell.length_a   1.000
_cell.length_b   1.000
_cell.length_c   1.000
_cell.angle_alpha   90.00
_cell.angle_beta   90.00
_cell.angle_gamma   90.00
#
_symmetry.space_group_name_H-M   'P 1'
#
loop_
_entity.id
_entity.type
_entity.pdbx_description
1 polymer ?
#
loop_
_entity_poly.entity_id
_entity_poly.type
_entity_poly.pdbx_seq_one_letter_code
_entity_poly.pdbx_strand_id
1 'polypeptide(L)'
;MAIRDIIDLLESQGEWVNRSCTRDRILFGDDQTEISKVITCWVATNKVIQYAIEHDIHFIISHENPFYLASTTLPTLIYKAQKEKEALLKENNITIYRCHDLWDVYPEYGIRDSWANKLDLDFEESHDHSYYRYTHDINMTVEECAQHIINKIKPYHQQGIEIIGDKTQIIHRLGIGTGACTDVFEMYEEGADACLVSDDGVSNWIGVQWAVDHDIPLIVINHMTCEAPGMEHMVEYLSKQFPEVTFTFVSNDYGIYLSLIHISEPTRRSY
;
A
#
# COMPACT_ATOMS: atom_id res chain seq x y z
N MET A 1 23.79 15.66 -5.35
CA MET A 1 23.89 14.23 -5.01
C MET A 1 23.31 13.42 -6.16
N ALA A 2 23.95 12.34 -6.58
CA ALA A 2 23.42 11.53 -7.68
C ALA A 2 22.25 10.63 -7.19
N ILE A 3 21.32 10.31 -8.09
CA ILE A 3 20.25 9.32 -7.83
C ILE A 3 20.85 7.99 -7.37
N ARG A 4 21.98 7.58 -7.95
CA ARG A 4 22.69 6.33 -7.60
C ARG A 4 23.04 6.25 -6.11
N ASP A 5 23.39 7.35 -5.45
CA ASP A 5 23.74 7.37 -4.03
C ASP A 5 22.59 6.89 -3.13
N ILE A 6 21.35 7.28 -3.48
CA ILE A 6 20.14 6.84 -2.76
C ILE A 6 19.84 5.36 -3.05
N ILE A 7 19.94 4.97 -4.33
CA ILE A 7 19.71 3.58 -4.75
C ILE A 7 20.73 2.65 -4.08
N ASP A 8 22.00 3.02 -4.06
CA ASP A 8 23.08 2.23 -3.42
C ASP A 8 22.83 2.05 -1.93
N LEU A 9 22.36 3.10 -1.22
CA LEU A 9 21.96 2.96 0.16
C LEU A 9 20.84 1.91 0.30
N LEU A 10 19.76 2.04 -0.47
CA LEU A 10 18.62 1.11 -0.41
C LEU A 10 19.05 -0.32 -0.78
N GLU A 11 19.80 -0.49 -1.87
CA GLU A 11 20.27 -1.79 -2.33
C GLU A 11 21.30 -2.44 -1.38
N SER A 12 22.00 -1.65 -0.56
CA SER A 12 22.92 -2.15 0.47
C SER A 12 22.22 -2.74 1.67
N GLN A 13 20.92 -2.47 1.83
CA GLN A 13 20.08 -2.99 2.90
C GLN A 13 19.37 -4.28 2.48
N GLY A 14 18.69 -4.95 3.41
CA GLY A 14 17.76 -6.02 3.10
C GLY A 14 18.42 -7.36 2.77
N GLU A 15 18.99 -8.01 3.76
CA GLU A 15 19.53 -9.38 3.63
C GLU A 15 18.47 -10.40 3.19
N TRP A 16 17.19 -10.10 3.44
CA TRP A 16 16.03 -10.91 3.03
C TRP A 16 15.70 -10.81 1.55
N VAL A 17 16.18 -9.78 0.84
CA VAL A 17 15.84 -9.56 -0.57
C VAL A 17 16.62 -10.51 -1.47
N ASN A 18 15.91 -11.33 -2.23
CA ASN A 18 16.53 -12.14 -3.27
C ASN A 18 16.89 -11.29 -4.50
N ARG A 19 18.12 -10.81 -4.54
CA ARG A 19 18.61 -9.90 -5.60
C ARG A 19 18.61 -10.51 -7.00
N SER A 20 18.46 -11.83 -7.13
CA SER A 20 18.39 -12.47 -8.46
C SER A 20 17.02 -12.33 -9.14
N CYS A 21 15.97 -12.03 -8.38
CA CYS A 21 14.61 -11.94 -8.90
C CYS A 21 13.79 -10.79 -8.28
N THR A 22 14.44 -9.87 -7.58
CA THR A 22 13.75 -8.74 -6.93
C THR A 22 13.03 -7.83 -7.92
N ARG A 23 11.97 -7.21 -7.41
CA ARG A 23 11.23 -6.14 -8.08
C ARG A 23 11.92 -4.78 -7.95
N ASP A 24 12.88 -4.66 -6.99
CA ASP A 24 13.64 -3.43 -6.73
C ASP A 24 14.57 -3.14 -7.89
N ARG A 25 14.31 -2.09 -8.63
CA ARG A 25 15.12 -1.70 -9.80
C ARG A 25 14.73 -0.36 -10.38
N ILE A 26 15.61 0.22 -11.17
CA ILE A 26 15.26 1.33 -12.05
C ILE A 26 14.31 0.81 -13.13
N LEU A 27 13.12 1.40 -13.21
CA LEU A 27 12.13 1.09 -14.25
C LEU A 27 12.25 1.99 -15.46
N PHE A 28 12.73 3.23 -15.26
CA PHE A 28 12.91 4.22 -16.31
C PHE A 28 13.94 5.27 -15.91
N GLY A 29 14.68 5.82 -16.87
CA GLY A 29 15.58 6.96 -16.68
C GLY A 29 17.01 6.58 -16.40
N ASP A 30 17.77 7.53 -15.82
CA ASP A 30 19.21 7.48 -15.60
C ASP A 30 19.52 7.76 -14.11
N ASP A 31 20.37 6.96 -13.52
CA ASP A 31 20.76 7.05 -12.11
C ASP A 31 21.95 7.99 -11.83
N GLN A 32 22.56 8.55 -12.86
CA GLN A 32 23.68 9.49 -12.74
C GLN A 32 23.22 10.96 -12.61
N THR A 33 21.92 11.21 -12.76
CA THR A 33 21.35 12.54 -12.62
C THR A 33 21.55 13.10 -11.22
N GLU A 34 22.07 14.33 -11.13
CA GLU A 34 22.19 15.07 -9.86
C GLU A 34 20.81 15.61 -9.43
N ILE A 35 20.48 15.41 -8.16
CA ILE A 35 19.19 15.78 -7.60
C ILE A 35 19.31 16.44 -6.23
N SER A 36 18.29 17.23 -5.89
CA SER A 36 18.09 17.81 -4.55
C SER A 36 16.68 17.59 -4.01
N LYS A 37 15.80 17.01 -4.83
CA LYS A 37 14.41 16.73 -4.47
C LYS A 37 14.01 15.35 -4.96
N VAL A 38 13.22 14.62 -4.17
CA VAL A 38 12.75 13.27 -4.44
C VAL A 38 11.29 13.13 -4.06
N ILE A 39 10.52 12.42 -4.86
CA ILE A 39 9.18 11.97 -4.51
C ILE A 39 9.23 10.51 -4.05
N THR A 40 8.51 10.19 -2.98
CA THR A 40 8.05 8.83 -2.68
C THR A 40 6.55 8.73 -2.95
N CYS A 41 6.09 7.61 -3.51
CA CYS A 41 4.68 7.37 -3.78
C CYS A 41 4.38 5.87 -3.82
N TRP A 42 3.10 5.51 -3.67
CA TRP A 42 2.70 4.12 -3.86
C TRP A 42 2.88 3.68 -5.32
N VAL A 43 2.31 4.43 -6.28
CA VAL A 43 2.54 4.21 -7.71
C VAL A 43 2.69 5.55 -8.44
N ALA A 44 3.66 5.68 -9.34
CA ALA A 44 3.86 6.90 -10.12
C ALA A 44 2.79 7.04 -11.23
N THR A 45 1.59 7.50 -10.83
CA THR A 45 0.52 7.85 -11.77
C THR A 45 0.91 9.06 -12.63
N ASN A 46 0.17 9.32 -13.71
CA ASN A 46 0.39 10.54 -14.50
C ASN A 46 0.25 11.82 -13.67
N LYS A 47 -0.61 11.83 -12.63
CA LYS A 47 -0.74 12.98 -11.71
C LYS A 47 0.50 13.16 -10.83
N VAL A 48 1.09 12.05 -10.32
CA VAL A 48 2.36 12.11 -9.58
C VAL A 48 3.49 12.61 -10.47
N ILE A 49 3.55 12.14 -11.72
CA ILE A 49 4.54 12.61 -12.70
C ILE A 49 4.33 14.09 -13.02
N GLN A 50 3.08 14.53 -13.18
CA GLN A 50 2.77 15.94 -13.41
C GLN A 50 3.19 16.81 -12.21
N TYR A 51 2.96 16.35 -10.98
CA TYR A 51 3.45 17.01 -9.78
C TYR A 51 4.98 17.13 -9.78
N ALA A 52 5.70 16.08 -10.20
CA ALA A 52 7.15 16.11 -10.32
C ALA A 52 7.63 17.19 -11.32
N ILE A 53 6.96 17.29 -12.47
CA ILE A 53 7.25 18.30 -13.50
C ILE A 53 7.03 19.72 -12.94
N GLU A 54 5.90 19.98 -12.31
CA GLU A 54 5.55 21.30 -11.78
C GLU A 54 6.48 21.79 -10.66
N HIS A 55 7.13 20.85 -9.95
CA HIS A 55 8.04 21.14 -8.83
C HIS A 55 9.52 20.96 -9.17
N ASP A 56 9.85 20.69 -10.45
CA ASP A 56 11.22 20.44 -10.92
C ASP A 56 11.89 19.32 -10.13
N ILE A 57 11.24 18.14 -10.09
CA ILE A 57 11.70 16.94 -9.40
C ILE A 57 11.99 15.86 -10.43
N HIS A 58 13.21 15.32 -10.42
CA HIS A 58 13.71 14.40 -11.44
C HIS A 58 13.86 12.96 -10.95
N PHE A 59 13.49 12.66 -9.69
CA PHE A 59 13.56 11.31 -9.16
C PHE A 59 12.30 10.96 -8.37
N ILE A 60 11.71 9.81 -8.73
CA ILE A 60 10.53 9.24 -8.07
C ILE A 60 10.86 7.83 -7.59
N ILE A 61 10.68 7.56 -6.30
CA ILE A 61 10.71 6.23 -5.72
C ILE A 61 9.26 5.75 -5.62
N SER A 62 8.93 4.71 -6.38
CA SER A 62 7.60 4.13 -6.47
C SER A 62 7.60 2.74 -5.86
N HIS A 63 6.62 2.40 -5.02
CA HIS A 63 6.48 1.05 -4.50
C HIS A 63 5.96 0.12 -5.60
N GLU A 64 4.86 0.48 -6.24
CA GLU A 64 4.28 -0.31 -7.32
C GLU A 64 4.73 0.12 -8.71
N ASN A 65 4.58 -0.83 -9.66
CA ASN A 65 4.98 -0.61 -11.05
C ASN A 65 4.00 0.32 -11.76
N PRO A 66 4.43 1.51 -12.25
CA PRO A 66 3.57 2.47 -12.94
C PRO A 66 3.23 2.10 -14.39
N PHE A 67 3.86 1.05 -14.95
CA PHE A 67 3.73 0.69 -16.36
C PHE A 67 2.81 -0.51 -16.56
N TYR A 68 1.60 -0.49 -16.50
CA TYR A 68 0.48 -1.40 -16.83
C TYR A 68 0.82 -2.83 -17.34
N LEU A 69 1.98 -3.38 -17.01
CA LEU A 69 2.52 -4.63 -17.58
C LEU A 69 1.73 -5.89 -17.19
N ALA A 70 0.92 -5.80 -16.14
CA ALA A 70 0.13 -6.93 -15.65
C ALA A 70 -1.10 -7.25 -16.51
N SER A 71 -1.54 -6.33 -17.39
CA SER A 71 -2.73 -6.52 -18.21
C SER A 71 -2.38 -7.01 -19.61
N THR A 72 -2.96 -8.15 -20.00
CA THR A 72 -2.84 -8.72 -21.35
C THR A 72 -4.12 -8.57 -22.17
N THR A 73 -5.19 -8.00 -21.60
CA THR A 73 -6.54 -7.98 -22.19
C THR A 73 -6.64 -7.07 -23.40
N LEU A 74 -5.96 -5.92 -23.40
CA LEU A 74 -5.97 -4.94 -24.48
C LEU A 74 -4.54 -4.44 -24.77
N PRO A 75 -3.69 -5.29 -25.35
CA PRO A 75 -2.25 -5.00 -25.47
C PRO A 75 -1.94 -3.72 -26.25
N THR A 76 -2.72 -3.39 -27.28
CA THR A 76 -2.51 -2.17 -28.07
C THR A 76 -2.79 -0.90 -27.26
N LEU A 77 -3.87 -0.90 -26.44
CA LEU A 77 -4.19 0.23 -25.57
C LEU A 77 -3.12 0.40 -24.48
N ILE A 78 -2.75 -0.71 -23.84
CA ILE A 78 -1.72 -0.73 -22.81
C ILE A 78 -0.38 -0.23 -23.34
N TYR A 79 0.03 -0.73 -24.50
CA TYR A 79 1.28 -0.31 -25.16
C TYR A 79 1.28 1.20 -25.47
N LYS A 80 0.16 1.73 -26.00
CA LYS A 80 0.02 3.16 -26.27
C LYS A 80 0.16 4.00 -25.00
N ALA A 81 -0.59 3.65 -23.95
CA ALA A 81 -0.56 4.37 -22.68
C ALA A 81 0.84 4.32 -22.02
N GLN A 82 1.54 3.19 -22.13
CA GLN A 82 2.91 3.06 -21.66
C GLN A 82 3.85 3.99 -22.42
N LYS A 83 3.76 4.03 -23.77
CA LYS A 83 4.60 4.90 -24.59
C LYS A 83 4.37 6.38 -24.34
N GLU A 84 3.13 6.78 -24.09
CA GLU A 84 2.78 8.14 -23.69
C GLU A 84 3.43 8.52 -22.34
N LYS A 85 3.37 7.62 -21.35
CA LYS A 85 4.02 7.82 -20.05
C LYS A 85 5.55 7.87 -20.17
N GLU A 86 6.17 6.95 -20.92
CA GLU A 86 7.60 6.93 -21.18
C GLU A 86 8.09 8.23 -21.87
N ALA A 87 7.30 8.75 -22.84
CA ALA A 87 7.61 10.01 -23.50
C ALA A 87 7.59 11.18 -22.50
N LEU A 88 6.57 11.26 -21.66
CA LEU A 88 6.43 12.29 -20.63
C LEU A 88 7.62 12.28 -19.65
N LEU A 89 8.03 11.10 -19.17
CA LEU A 89 9.18 10.94 -18.29
C LEU A 89 10.48 11.36 -18.98
N LYS A 90 10.67 10.94 -20.24
CA LYS A 90 11.86 11.25 -21.02
C LYS A 90 12.00 12.75 -21.30
N GLU A 91 10.92 13.41 -21.71
CA GLU A 91 10.90 14.84 -22.02
C GLU A 91 11.25 15.70 -20.80
N ASN A 92 10.98 15.21 -19.59
CA ASN A 92 11.22 15.92 -18.34
C ASN A 92 12.40 15.36 -17.53
N ASN A 93 13.20 14.44 -18.09
CA ASN A 93 14.35 13.80 -17.43
C ASN A 93 14.01 13.21 -16.07
N ILE A 94 12.88 12.51 -15.93
CA ILE A 94 12.44 11.90 -14.68
C ILE A 94 12.86 10.44 -14.66
N THR A 95 13.54 10.04 -13.60
CA THR A 95 13.90 8.65 -13.29
C THR A 95 12.91 8.04 -12.30
N ILE A 96 12.49 6.79 -12.55
CA ILE A 96 11.66 6.02 -11.64
C ILE A 96 12.44 4.80 -11.15
N TYR A 97 12.59 4.71 -9.84
CA TYR A 97 13.09 3.52 -9.15
C TYR A 97 11.93 2.84 -8.42
N ARG A 98 11.76 1.54 -8.62
CA ARG A 98 10.84 0.72 -7.84
C ARG A 98 11.56 0.19 -6.61
N CYS A 99 11.02 0.49 -5.42
CA CYS A 99 11.46 -0.03 -4.15
C CYS A 99 10.29 -0.80 -3.53
N HIS A 100 10.29 -2.12 -3.69
CA HIS A 100 9.19 -3.01 -3.34
C HIS A 100 9.64 -4.06 -2.32
N ASP A 101 10.33 -5.13 -2.79
CA ASP A 101 10.66 -6.28 -1.95
C ASP A 101 11.53 -5.91 -0.73
N LEU A 102 12.36 -4.89 -0.86
CA LEU A 102 13.11 -4.33 0.24
C LEU A 102 12.16 -3.68 1.26
N TRP A 103 11.25 -2.86 0.74
CA TRP A 103 10.46 -1.97 1.60
C TRP A 103 9.24 -2.64 2.22
N ASP A 104 8.77 -3.77 1.69
CA ASP A 104 7.63 -4.53 2.25
C ASP A 104 7.82 -4.83 3.73
N VAL A 105 9.00 -5.32 4.10
CA VAL A 105 9.31 -5.78 5.46
C VAL A 105 10.51 -5.07 6.09
N TYR A 106 10.90 -3.90 5.57
CA TYR A 106 11.97 -3.11 6.16
C TYR A 106 11.63 -2.73 7.61
N PRO A 107 12.49 -3.08 8.59
CA PRO A 107 12.17 -2.89 10.00
C PRO A 107 11.83 -1.42 10.33
N GLU A 108 10.81 -1.22 11.12
CA GLU A 108 10.30 0.07 11.64
C GLU A 108 9.69 0.99 10.57
N TYR A 109 10.29 1.11 9.38
CA TYR A 109 9.94 2.10 8.35
C TYR A 109 9.17 1.52 7.16
N GLY A 110 9.31 0.22 6.91
CA GLY A 110 8.71 -0.45 5.76
C GLY A 110 7.19 -0.51 5.80
N ILE A 111 6.62 -1.04 4.74
CA ILE A 111 5.17 -1.09 4.49
C ILE A 111 4.44 -1.75 5.67
N ARG A 112 4.85 -2.98 6.03
CA ARG A 112 4.22 -3.78 7.10
C ARG A 112 4.19 -3.05 8.44
N ASP A 113 5.33 -2.56 8.89
CA ASP A 113 5.45 -1.94 10.22
C ASP A 113 4.80 -0.55 10.25
N SER A 114 4.92 0.21 9.17
CA SER A 114 4.24 1.50 9.03
C SER A 114 2.73 1.35 9.02
N TRP A 115 2.21 0.26 8.41
CA TRP A 115 0.78 -0.05 8.45
C TRP A 115 0.31 -0.39 9.85
N ALA A 116 1.02 -1.26 10.57
CA ALA A 116 0.72 -1.57 11.96
C ALA A 116 0.74 -0.30 12.86
N ASN A 117 1.78 0.53 12.72
CA ASN A 117 1.90 1.78 13.45
C ASN A 117 0.74 2.74 13.13
N LYS A 118 0.30 2.80 11.85
CA LYS A 118 -0.82 3.66 11.44
C LYS A 118 -2.14 3.26 12.08
N LEU A 119 -2.36 1.97 12.26
CA LEU A 119 -3.57 1.46 12.90
C LEU A 119 -3.63 1.79 14.39
N ASP A 120 -2.48 2.00 15.06
CA ASP A 120 -2.41 2.38 16.48
C ASP A 120 -3.20 1.40 17.37
N LEU A 121 -2.97 0.10 17.13
CA LEU A 121 -3.41 -1.02 17.94
C LEU A 121 -2.19 -1.65 18.65
N ASP A 122 -2.44 -2.46 19.67
CA ASP A 122 -1.36 -3.15 20.39
C ASP A 122 -0.95 -4.41 19.62
N PHE A 123 0.18 -4.33 18.90
CA PHE A 123 0.72 -5.41 18.10
C PHE A 123 1.80 -6.19 18.83
N GLU A 124 1.78 -7.52 18.66
CA GLU A 124 2.86 -8.40 19.07
C GLU A 124 4.19 -8.01 18.39
N GLU A 125 5.31 -8.46 18.96
CA GLU A 125 6.61 -8.30 18.29
C GLU A 125 6.58 -8.96 16.91
N SER A 126 7.22 -8.31 15.95
CA SER A 126 7.30 -8.80 14.58
C SER A 126 8.19 -10.04 14.50
N HIS A 127 7.72 -11.09 13.85
CA HIS A 127 8.59 -12.18 13.43
C HIS A 127 9.45 -11.74 12.23
N ASP A 128 10.72 -12.13 12.23
CA ASP A 128 11.64 -11.78 11.15
C ASP A 128 11.06 -12.13 9.77
N HIS A 129 10.94 -11.12 8.92
CA HIS A 129 10.54 -11.21 7.50
C HIS A 129 9.13 -11.76 7.22
N SER A 130 8.27 -11.94 8.22
CA SER A 130 6.85 -12.18 7.98
C SER A 130 6.21 -10.96 7.30
N TYR A 131 5.28 -11.19 6.38
CA TYR A 131 4.46 -10.14 5.79
C TYR A 131 3.30 -9.69 6.69
N TYR A 132 3.08 -10.39 7.82
CA TYR A 132 1.94 -10.18 8.70
C TYR A 132 2.36 -9.61 10.05
N ARG A 133 1.41 -8.92 10.69
CA ARG A 133 1.47 -8.54 12.10
C ARG A 133 0.19 -8.99 12.78
N TYR A 134 0.29 -9.29 14.05
CA TYR A 134 -0.83 -9.76 14.87
C TYR A 134 -0.98 -8.88 16.10
N THR A 135 -2.23 -8.61 16.49
CA THR A 135 -2.47 -7.85 17.71
C THR A 135 -2.43 -8.78 18.93
N HIS A 136 -2.08 -8.20 20.09
CA HIS A 136 -2.52 -8.76 21.36
C HIS A 136 -4.05 -8.73 21.46
N ASP A 137 -4.63 -9.22 22.54
CA ASP A 137 -6.08 -9.25 22.75
C ASP A 137 -6.69 -7.84 22.70
N ILE A 138 -7.38 -7.51 21.60
CA ILE A 138 -8.01 -6.20 21.41
C ILE A 138 -9.43 -6.12 21.94
N ASN A 139 -10.13 -7.27 22.11
CA ASN A 139 -11.48 -7.38 22.66
C ASN A 139 -12.46 -6.33 22.08
N MET A 140 -12.50 -6.22 20.76
CA MET A 140 -13.38 -5.33 20.00
C MET A 140 -14.33 -6.15 19.15
N THR A 141 -15.55 -5.65 18.88
CA THR A 141 -16.36 -6.20 17.80
C THR A 141 -15.72 -5.88 16.43
N VAL A 142 -16.04 -6.68 15.43
CA VAL A 142 -15.59 -6.41 14.03
C VAL A 142 -16.02 -5.02 13.58
N GLU A 143 -17.23 -4.56 13.92
CA GLU A 143 -17.74 -3.23 13.60
C GLU A 143 -16.95 -2.11 14.30
N GLU A 144 -16.60 -2.28 15.59
CA GLU A 144 -15.77 -1.32 16.34
C GLU A 144 -14.34 -1.25 15.76
N CYS A 145 -13.74 -2.41 15.45
CA CYS A 145 -12.43 -2.48 14.82
C CYS A 145 -12.45 -1.81 13.45
N ALA A 146 -13.44 -2.10 12.60
CA ALA A 146 -13.62 -1.48 11.30
C ALA A 146 -13.77 0.05 11.41
N GLN A 147 -14.56 0.54 12.39
CA GLN A 147 -14.72 1.97 12.62
C GLN A 147 -13.42 2.63 13.12
N HIS A 148 -12.64 1.94 13.94
CA HIS A 148 -11.31 2.40 14.34
C HIS A 148 -10.41 2.56 13.13
N ILE A 149 -10.31 1.53 12.28
CA ILE A 149 -9.51 1.54 11.04
C ILE A 149 -9.94 2.68 10.12
N ILE A 150 -11.25 2.86 9.86
CA ILE A 150 -11.77 3.97 9.02
C ILE A 150 -11.24 5.32 9.52
N ASN A 151 -11.20 5.54 10.83
CA ASN A 151 -10.71 6.80 11.38
C ASN A 151 -9.21 7.01 11.11
N LYS A 152 -8.40 5.94 11.07
CA LYS A 152 -6.96 6.01 10.83
C LYS A 152 -6.60 6.21 9.35
N ILE A 153 -7.45 5.73 8.43
CA ILE A 153 -7.18 5.77 6.98
C ILE A 153 -7.73 7.00 6.25
N LYS A 154 -8.49 7.86 6.93
CA LYS A 154 -9.03 9.11 6.33
C LYS A 154 -8.00 9.95 5.54
N PRO A 155 -6.74 10.09 6.01
CA PRO A 155 -5.72 10.84 5.26
C PRO A 155 -5.41 10.26 3.87
N TYR A 156 -5.71 8.98 3.62
CA TYR A 156 -5.49 8.31 2.34
C TYR A 156 -6.74 8.29 1.45
N HIS A 157 -7.71 9.15 1.72
CA HIS A 157 -8.93 9.35 0.92
C HIS A 157 -9.83 8.11 0.80
N GLN A 158 -9.72 7.15 1.70
CA GLN A 158 -10.65 6.03 1.81
C GLN A 158 -11.69 6.31 2.91
N GLN A 159 -12.98 6.35 2.52
CA GLN A 159 -14.07 6.71 3.42
C GLN A 159 -14.88 5.51 3.94
N GLY A 160 -14.59 4.32 3.46
CA GLY A 160 -15.27 3.11 3.89
C GLY A 160 -14.44 1.88 3.65
N ILE A 161 -14.79 0.81 4.34
CA ILE A 161 -14.20 -0.52 4.21
C ILE A 161 -15.30 -1.54 4.08
N GLU A 162 -14.98 -2.70 3.52
CA GLU A 162 -15.89 -3.84 3.43
C GLU A 162 -15.72 -4.73 4.66
N ILE A 163 -16.81 -5.27 5.15
CA ILE A 163 -16.82 -6.31 6.19
C ILE A 163 -17.49 -7.55 5.60
N ILE A 164 -16.81 -8.69 5.68
CA ILE A 164 -17.31 -9.99 5.30
C ILE A 164 -17.40 -10.85 6.58
N GLY A 165 -18.58 -11.38 6.87
CA GLY A 165 -18.84 -12.15 8.09
C GLY A 165 -19.71 -11.41 9.12
N ASP A 166 -19.71 -11.87 10.37
CA ASP A 166 -20.52 -11.30 11.45
C ASP A 166 -19.82 -10.08 12.05
N LYS A 167 -20.36 -8.91 11.79
CA LYS A 167 -19.83 -7.64 12.31
C LYS A 167 -19.93 -7.48 13.84
N THR A 168 -20.73 -8.33 14.50
CA THR A 168 -20.90 -8.31 15.98
C THR A 168 -19.97 -9.26 16.70
N GLN A 169 -19.26 -10.12 15.96
CA GLN A 169 -18.27 -11.03 16.54
C GLN A 169 -17.16 -10.25 17.23
N ILE A 170 -16.72 -10.77 18.39
CA ILE A 170 -15.58 -10.19 19.13
C ILE A 170 -14.29 -10.71 18.52
N ILE A 171 -13.38 -9.80 18.25
CA ILE A 171 -12.01 -10.07 17.81
C ILE A 171 -11.09 -10.05 19.03
N HIS A 172 -10.34 -11.11 19.20
CA HIS A 172 -9.26 -11.19 20.17
C HIS A 172 -7.91 -10.98 19.52
N ARG A 173 -7.65 -11.62 18.39
CA ARG A 173 -6.36 -11.53 17.71
C ARG A 173 -6.54 -11.22 16.22
N LEU A 174 -6.37 -9.95 15.87
CA LEU A 174 -6.44 -9.48 14.48
C LEU A 174 -5.12 -9.76 13.77
N GLY A 175 -5.18 -10.52 12.67
CA GLY A 175 -4.08 -10.59 11.71
C GLY A 175 -4.18 -9.46 10.68
N ILE A 176 -3.08 -8.78 10.39
CA ILE A 176 -3.02 -7.76 9.34
C ILE A 176 -1.92 -8.07 8.33
N GLY A 177 -2.16 -7.73 7.08
CA GLY A 177 -1.20 -7.77 5.99
C GLY A 177 -1.41 -6.62 5.02
N THR A 178 -0.61 -6.55 3.96
CA THR A 178 -0.67 -5.51 2.95
C THR A 178 -0.64 -6.13 1.55
N GLY A 179 -1.22 -5.43 0.58
CA GLY A 179 -1.17 -5.80 -0.82
C GLY A 179 -1.65 -7.22 -1.15
N ALA A 180 -1.11 -7.76 -2.22
CA ALA A 180 -1.45 -9.09 -2.71
C ALA A 180 -0.92 -10.23 -1.82
N CYS A 181 -0.08 -9.93 -0.83
CA CYS A 181 0.48 -10.91 0.11
C CYS A 181 -0.47 -11.26 1.26
N THR A 182 -1.66 -10.65 1.34
CA THR A 182 -2.64 -10.99 2.38
C THR A 182 -3.24 -12.36 2.12
N ASP A 183 -2.81 -13.37 2.87
CA ASP A 183 -3.30 -14.74 2.80
C ASP A 183 -4.06 -15.12 4.08
N VAL A 184 -5.37 -15.31 3.95
CA VAL A 184 -6.27 -15.63 5.07
C VAL A 184 -5.90 -16.96 5.71
N PHE A 185 -5.42 -17.92 4.92
CA PHE A 185 -5.05 -19.26 5.44
C PHE A 185 -3.82 -19.16 6.33
N GLU A 186 -2.77 -18.45 5.88
CA GLU A 186 -1.56 -18.24 6.69
C GLU A 186 -1.89 -17.45 7.95
N MET A 187 -2.67 -16.38 7.85
CA MET A 187 -3.08 -15.59 9.03
C MET A 187 -3.84 -16.43 10.06
N TYR A 188 -4.72 -17.31 9.62
CA TYR A 188 -5.46 -18.20 10.48
C TYR A 188 -4.56 -19.25 11.15
N GLU A 189 -3.66 -19.89 10.39
CA GLU A 189 -2.70 -20.87 10.95
C GLU A 189 -1.80 -20.26 12.02
N GLU A 190 -1.48 -18.96 11.90
CA GLU A 190 -0.76 -18.18 12.90
C GLU A 190 -1.66 -17.72 14.07
N GLY A 191 -2.94 -18.09 14.07
CA GLY A 191 -3.87 -17.91 15.19
C GLY A 191 -4.71 -16.63 15.15
N ALA A 192 -4.83 -15.96 14.02
CA ALA A 192 -5.78 -14.86 13.88
C ALA A 192 -7.23 -15.37 13.93
N ASP A 193 -8.10 -14.67 14.65
CA ASP A 193 -9.55 -14.94 14.68
C ASP A 193 -10.35 -13.92 13.84
N ALA A 194 -9.65 -12.94 13.25
CA ALA A 194 -10.13 -12.03 12.24
C ALA A 194 -8.95 -11.55 11.39
N CYS A 195 -9.20 -11.18 10.11
CA CYS A 195 -8.14 -10.72 9.22
C CYS A 195 -8.48 -9.36 8.60
N LEU A 196 -7.51 -8.42 8.68
CA LEU A 196 -7.52 -7.19 7.89
C LEU A 196 -6.68 -7.43 6.63
N VAL A 197 -7.35 -7.50 5.51
CA VAL A 197 -6.78 -7.88 4.21
C VAL A 197 -6.96 -6.78 3.17
N SER A 198 -6.16 -6.79 2.11
CA SER A 198 -6.40 -5.91 0.98
C SER A 198 -7.41 -6.49 -0.01
N ASP A 199 -8.01 -5.61 -0.82
CA ASP A 199 -8.87 -6.00 -1.96
C ASP A 199 -8.14 -6.87 -2.98
N ASP A 200 -6.83 -6.69 -3.15
CA ASP A 200 -6.00 -7.52 -4.03
C ASP A 200 -5.73 -8.92 -3.43
N GLY A 201 -5.54 -9.00 -2.11
CA GLY A 201 -5.35 -10.27 -1.41
C GLY A 201 -6.59 -11.17 -1.42
N VAL A 202 -7.79 -10.61 -1.52
CA VAL A 202 -9.07 -11.35 -1.60
C VAL A 202 -9.69 -11.35 -3.00
N SER A 203 -8.94 -10.96 -4.01
CA SER A 203 -9.37 -10.98 -5.43
C SER A 203 -9.73 -12.38 -5.91
N ASN A 204 -9.08 -13.41 -5.35
CA ASN A 204 -9.48 -14.80 -5.49
C ASN A 204 -10.41 -15.18 -4.35
N TRP A 205 -11.65 -15.42 -4.68
CA TRP A 205 -12.71 -15.65 -3.73
C TRP A 205 -12.59 -16.96 -2.87
N ILE A 206 -11.62 -17.82 -3.14
CA ILE A 206 -11.40 -19.06 -2.38
C ILE A 206 -11.13 -18.78 -0.88
N GLY A 207 -10.26 -17.80 -0.58
CA GLY A 207 -9.98 -17.39 0.80
C GLY A 207 -11.21 -16.80 1.47
N VAL A 208 -12.00 -16.01 0.75
CA VAL A 208 -13.27 -15.44 1.25
C VAL A 208 -14.28 -16.53 1.56
N GLN A 209 -14.48 -17.50 0.66
CA GLN A 209 -15.39 -18.62 0.88
C GLN A 209 -14.99 -19.44 2.11
N TRP A 210 -13.71 -19.75 2.23
CA TRP A 210 -13.20 -20.50 3.36
C TRP A 210 -13.40 -19.76 4.69
N ALA A 211 -13.11 -18.46 4.71
CA ALA A 211 -13.29 -17.62 5.88
C ALA A 211 -14.77 -17.58 6.33
N VAL A 212 -15.70 -17.45 5.38
CA VAL A 212 -17.14 -17.48 5.65
C VAL A 212 -17.58 -18.85 6.17
N ASP A 213 -17.07 -19.95 5.60
CA ASP A 213 -17.40 -21.33 6.04
C ASP A 213 -16.85 -21.66 7.46
N HIS A 214 -15.87 -20.88 7.95
CA HIS A 214 -15.20 -21.07 9.24
C HIS A 214 -15.46 -19.94 10.25
N ASP A 215 -16.41 -19.06 9.97
CA ASP A 215 -16.77 -17.93 10.83
C ASP A 215 -15.57 -16.99 11.15
N ILE A 216 -14.64 -16.81 10.20
CA ILE A 216 -13.52 -15.88 10.29
C ILE A 216 -13.90 -14.56 9.59
N PRO A 217 -14.15 -13.47 10.32
CA PRO A 217 -14.51 -12.20 9.71
C PRO A 217 -13.32 -11.57 9.00
N LEU A 218 -13.59 -10.97 7.82
CA LEU A 218 -12.62 -10.21 7.07
C LEU A 218 -13.00 -8.74 7.06
N ILE A 219 -12.00 -7.88 7.28
CA ILE A 219 -12.08 -6.45 7.07
C ILE A 219 -11.23 -6.16 5.82
N VAL A 220 -11.86 -5.63 4.75
CA VAL A 220 -11.19 -5.45 3.46
C VAL A 220 -10.91 -3.98 3.21
N ILE A 221 -9.66 -3.66 2.91
CA ILE A 221 -9.16 -2.32 2.63
C ILE A 221 -8.54 -2.26 1.23
N ASN A 222 -8.46 -1.09 0.64
CA ASN A 222 -7.78 -0.94 -0.64
C ASN A 222 -6.26 -1.12 -0.50
N HIS A 223 -5.65 -1.81 -1.47
CA HIS A 223 -4.22 -2.09 -1.53
C HIS A 223 -3.35 -0.83 -1.33
N MET A 224 -3.65 0.26 -2.08
CA MET A 224 -2.93 1.53 -1.92
C MET A 224 -3.00 2.06 -0.48
N THR A 225 -4.16 1.95 0.16
CA THR A 225 -4.40 2.54 1.48
C THR A 225 -3.56 1.88 2.58
N CYS A 226 -3.37 0.55 2.52
CA CYS A 226 -2.56 -0.15 3.51
C CYS A 226 -1.04 0.02 3.29
N GLU A 227 -0.60 0.37 2.08
CA GLU A 227 0.82 0.51 1.75
C GLU A 227 1.31 1.97 1.75
N ALA A 228 0.41 2.94 1.53
CA ALA A 228 0.76 4.36 1.54
C ALA A 228 1.50 4.84 2.80
N PRO A 229 1.16 4.38 4.03
CA PRO A 229 1.90 4.74 5.24
C PRO A 229 3.40 4.42 5.18
N GLY A 230 3.78 3.30 4.55
CA GLY A 230 5.19 2.93 4.41
C GLY A 230 5.94 3.86 3.45
N MET A 231 5.29 4.31 2.39
CA MET A 231 5.90 5.27 1.46
C MET A 231 5.97 6.69 2.04
N GLU A 232 5.03 7.06 2.91
CA GLU A 232 5.09 8.28 3.71
C GLU A 232 6.26 8.21 4.71
N HIS A 233 6.44 7.08 5.39
CA HIS A 233 7.51 6.86 6.37
C HIS A 233 8.89 6.75 5.72
N MET A 234 8.98 6.35 4.43
CA MET A 234 10.23 6.38 3.65
C MET A 234 10.81 7.81 3.58
N VAL A 235 9.97 8.84 3.55
CA VAL A 235 10.42 10.24 3.59
C VAL A 235 11.22 10.52 4.86
N GLU A 236 10.73 10.06 6.00
CA GLU A 236 11.41 10.26 7.29
C GLU A 236 12.76 9.52 7.33
N TYR A 237 12.75 8.26 6.88
CA TYR A 237 13.98 7.44 6.82
C TYR A 237 15.04 8.10 5.93
N LEU A 238 14.69 8.43 4.68
CA LEU A 238 15.64 8.99 3.72
C LEU A 238 16.09 10.40 4.08
N SER A 239 15.23 11.23 4.71
CA SER A 239 15.63 12.55 5.19
C SER A 239 16.67 12.50 6.30
N LYS A 240 16.67 11.44 7.11
CA LYS A 240 17.71 11.22 8.13
C LYS A 240 19.05 10.80 7.50
N GLN A 241 19.01 10.07 6.39
CA GLN A 241 20.21 9.60 5.69
C GLN A 241 20.83 10.69 4.79
N PHE A 242 19.98 11.53 4.18
CA PHE A 242 20.38 12.56 3.21
C PHE A 242 19.74 13.92 3.57
N PRO A 243 20.24 14.59 4.60
CA PRO A 243 19.65 15.84 5.11
C PRO A 243 19.70 17.01 4.11
N GLU A 244 20.54 16.92 3.07
CA GLU A 244 20.65 17.93 2.01
C GLU A 244 19.62 17.75 0.90
N VAL A 245 18.84 16.65 0.90
CA VAL A 245 17.81 16.35 -0.09
C VAL A 245 16.42 16.55 0.50
N THR A 246 15.54 17.16 -0.28
CA THR A 246 14.13 17.30 0.09
C THR A 246 13.34 16.09 -0.40
N PHE A 247 12.80 15.31 0.52
CA PHE A 247 11.90 14.19 0.21
C PHE A 247 10.45 14.61 0.44
N THR A 248 9.57 14.22 -0.46
CA THR A 248 8.13 14.52 -0.38
C THR A 248 7.33 13.28 -0.72
N PHE A 249 6.43 12.88 0.18
CA PHE A 249 5.42 11.87 -0.14
C PHE A 249 4.30 12.52 -0.97
N VAL A 250 4.00 11.91 -2.11
CA VAL A 250 2.86 12.31 -2.94
C VAL A 250 1.84 11.19 -2.92
N SER A 251 0.73 11.43 -2.23
CA SER A 251 -0.38 10.49 -2.17
C SER A 251 -1.01 10.31 -3.56
N ASN A 252 -1.46 9.09 -3.86
CA ASN A 252 -2.24 8.86 -5.05
C ASN A 252 -3.56 9.62 -4.95
N ASP A 253 -3.82 10.42 -5.98
CA ASP A 253 -4.98 11.32 -6.01
C ASP A 253 -6.23 10.61 -6.56
N TYR A 254 -6.67 9.57 -5.86
CA TYR A 254 -7.99 8.99 -6.07
C TYR A 254 -8.65 8.68 -4.74
N GLY A 255 -9.92 9.04 -4.62
CA GLY A 255 -10.70 8.77 -3.43
C GLY A 255 -11.51 7.48 -3.57
N ILE A 256 -11.66 6.76 -2.46
CA ILE A 256 -12.51 5.58 -2.35
C ILE A 256 -13.71 5.96 -1.50
N TYR A 257 -14.86 6.05 -2.17
CA TYR A 257 -16.09 6.53 -1.55
C TYR A 257 -17.14 5.44 -1.52
N LEU A 258 -17.92 5.37 -0.44
CA LEU A 258 -19.14 4.59 -0.41
C LEU A 258 -20.28 5.47 -0.98
N SER A 259 -20.90 5.02 -2.08
CA SER A 259 -22.11 5.64 -2.59
C SER A 259 -23.32 5.03 -1.88
N LEU A 260 -23.82 5.72 -0.87
CA LEU A 260 -25.10 5.38 -0.25
C LEU A 260 -26.20 6.03 -1.08
N ILE A 261 -26.91 5.24 -1.89
CA ILE A 261 -28.21 5.64 -2.42
C ILE A 261 -29.17 5.59 -1.25
N HIS A 262 -29.56 6.73 -0.70
CA HIS A 262 -30.68 6.81 0.22
C HIS A 262 -31.94 6.37 -0.53
N ILE A 263 -32.33 5.12 -0.35
CA ILE A 263 -33.71 4.71 -0.60
C ILE A 263 -34.48 5.30 0.57
N SER A 264 -35.11 6.46 0.36
CA SER A 264 -36.09 6.98 1.30
C SER A 264 -37.17 5.90 1.47
N GLU A 265 -37.33 5.39 2.70
CA GLU A 265 -38.47 4.51 2.99
C GLU A 265 -39.75 5.19 2.50
N PRO A 266 -40.62 4.47 1.76
CA PRO A 266 -41.90 5.03 1.39
C PRO A 266 -42.63 5.35 2.68
N THR A 267 -42.91 6.63 2.90
CA THR A 267 -43.77 7.09 4.00
C THR A 267 -45.06 6.26 3.98
N ARG A 268 -45.23 5.40 4.99
CA ARG A 268 -46.52 4.71 5.22
C ARG A 268 -47.59 5.79 5.33
N ARG A 269 -48.39 5.95 4.28
CA ARG A 269 -49.64 6.67 4.40
C ARG A 269 -50.54 5.83 5.28
N SER A 270 -50.77 6.28 6.51
CA SER A 270 -51.86 5.79 7.34
C SER A 270 -53.16 6.24 6.71
N TYR A 271 -53.96 5.28 6.31
CA TYR A 271 -55.41 5.50 5.98
C TYR A 271 -56.19 5.27 7.27
#